data_9d1f0d4adfd50c846454161628a25b4e
#
_entry.id   9d1f0d4adfd50c846454161628a25b4e
#
_cell.length_a   1.000
_cell.length_b   1.000
_cell.length_c   1.000
_cell.angle_alpha   90.00
_cell.angle_beta   90.00
_cell.angle_gamma   90.00
#
_symmetry.space_group_name_H-M   'P 1'
#
loop_
_entity.id
_entity.type
_entity.pdbx_description
1 polymer ?
#
loop_
_entity_poly.entity_id
_entity_poly.type
_entity_poly.pdbx_seq_one_letter_code
_entity_poly.pdbx_strand_id
1 'polypeptide(L)'
;MATLTREQYDSIMFRYGQRRRARLSEIESRRRRIYASIPEYQRLDESVPTKAMDALRARLSGGSEKDCRGEISEISAKKRSLLRMHGFPEDYLEVPFTCPLCRDTGYVNGEKCVCFKKEEVRLLYDQSNVEILSRTACFENLSEEFYTGEALDNFRRARAAALRFVSAFGREFRNLYFYGPVGTGKSFLSVCVAAKVLEAGYSVLYFSAASMFDRLSSLCYDYRLREEYRSFTEDLHSCDLLIIDDLGTELPSQTVSAQLFTCINERALRQKA
;
A
#
# COMPACT_ATOMS: atom_id res chain seq x y z
N MET A 1 -2.60 -9.30 16.02
CA MET A 1 -3.23 -8.79 14.78
C MET A 1 -4.53 -9.56 14.56
N ALA A 2 -5.64 -8.84 14.33
CA ALA A 2 -6.86 -9.50 13.85
C ALA A 2 -6.48 -10.32 12.63
N THR A 3 -6.76 -11.60 12.68
CA THR A 3 -6.51 -12.50 11.56
C THR A 3 -7.67 -12.35 10.57
N LEU A 4 -7.34 -12.14 9.31
CA LEU A 4 -8.34 -12.19 8.24
C LEU A 4 -9.14 -13.49 8.34
N THR A 5 -10.45 -13.42 8.17
CA THR A 5 -11.22 -14.62 7.89
C THR A 5 -10.75 -15.24 6.57
N ARG A 6 -11.00 -16.52 6.37
CA ARG A 6 -10.65 -17.20 5.13
C ARG A 6 -11.25 -16.50 3.92
N GLU A 7 -12.50 -16.06 4.01
CA GLU A 7 -13.19 -15.34 2.94
C GLU A 7 -12.53 -13.98 2.62
N GLN A 8 -12.11 -13.24 3.65
CA GLN A 8 -11.40 -11.97 3.48
C GLN A 8 -10.03 -12.19 2.82
N TYR A 9 -9.29 -13.20 3.27
CA TYR A 9 -8.02 -13.58 2.65
C TYR A 9 -8.20 -13.96 1.18
N ASP A 10 -9.17 -14.83 0.89
CA ASP A 10 -9.48 -15.28 -0.48
C ASP A 10 -9.91 -14.11 -1.38
N SER A 11 -10.64 -13.13 -0.83
CA SER A 11 -10.99 -11.89 -1.54
C SER A 11 -9.77 -11.07 -1.92
N ILE A 12 -8.79 -10.91 -1.01
CA ILE A 12 -7.53 -10.24 -1.33
C ILE A 12 -6.78 -11.01 -2.43
N MET A 13 -6.61 -12.32 -2.27
CA MET A 13 -5.87 -13.15 -3.24
C MET A 13 -6.55 -13.18 -4.60
N PHE A 14 -7.89 -13.15 -4.63
CA PHE A 14 -8.65 -13.03 -5.87
C PHE A 14 -8.33 -11.72 -6.62
N ARG A 15 -8.27 -10.59 -5.91
CA ARG A 15 -7.87 -9.29 -6.51
C ARG A 15 -6.44 -9.32 -7.07
N TYR A 16 -5.49 -9.93 -6.36
CA TYR A 16 -4.15 -10.14 -6.89
C TYR A 16 -4.16 -11.02 -8.14
N GLY A 17 -4.97 -12.07 -8.15
CA GLY A 17 -5.19 -12.91 -9.32
C GLY A 17 -5.77 -12.14 -10.51
N GLN A 18 -6.73 -11.23 -10.27
CA GLN A 18 -7.28 -10.35 -11.30
C GLN A 18 -6.22 -9.41 -11.88
N ARG A 19 -5.41 -8.74 -11.03
CA ARG A 19 -4.32 -7.85 -11.48
C ARG A 19 -3.34 -8.59 -12.39
N ARG A 20 -2.91 -9.79 -11.99
CA ARG A 20 -2.01 -10.62 -12.82
C ARG A 20 -2.65 -11.03 -14.14
N ARG A 21 -3.92 -11.45 -14.15
CA ARG A 21 -4.64 -11.81 -15.38
C ARG A 21 -4.80 -10.62 -16.31
N ALA A 22 -5.19 -9.45 -15.78
CA ALA A 22 -5.30 -8.22 -16.56
C ALA A 22 -3.96 -7.83 -17.20
N ARG A 23 -2.87 -7.92 -16.45
CA ARG A 23 -1.51 -7.67 -16.96
C ARG A 23 -1.12 -8.65 -18.08
N LEU A 24 -1.37 -9.94 -17.90
CA LEU A 24 -1.08 -10.95 -18.93
C LEU A 24 -1.94 -10.74 -20.17
N SER A 25 -3.20 -10.41 -20.00
CA SER A 25 -4.13 -10.09 -21.12
C SER A 25 -3.65 -8.86 -21.92
N GLU A 26 -3.17 -7.84 -21.21
CA GLU A 26 -2.61 -6.65 -21.85
C GLU A 26 -1.32 -6.97 -22.63
N ILE A 27 -0.40 -7.73 -22.04
CA ILE A 27 0.82 -8.20 -22.73
C ILE A 27 0.46 -8.97 -23.99
N GLU A 28 -0.51 -9.87 -23.91
CA GLU A 28 -0.93 -10.69 -25.05
C GLU A 28 -1.60 -9.84 -26.14
N SER A 29 -2.42 -8.87 -25.75
CA SER A 29 -3.01 -7.90 -26.68
C SER A 29 -1.95 -7.09 -27.42
N ARG A 30 -0.96 -6.56 -26.70
CA ARG A 30 0.20 -5.84 -27.28
C ARG A 30 1.04 -6.73 -28.19
N ARG A 31 1.27 -7.99 -27.80
CA ARG A 31 2.00 -8.97 -28.60
C ARG A 31 1.29 -9.24 -29.92
N ARG A 32 -0.03 -9.47 -29.91
CA ARG A 32 -0.80 -9.67 -31.16
C ARG A 32 -0.71 -8.45 -32.07
N ARG A 33 -0.74 -7.25 -31.51
CA ARG A 33 -0.58 -6.01 -32.29
C ARG A 33 0.79 -5.90 -32.96
N ILE A 34 1.87 -6.26 -32.26
CA ILE A 34 3.21 -6.30 -32.81
C ILE A 34 3.31 -7.38 -33.93
N TYR A 35 2.80 -8.59 -33.68
CA TYR A 35 2.86 -9.67 -34.65
C TYR A 35 2.12 -9.32 -35.94
N ALA A 36 0.96 -8.67 -35.85
CA ALA A 36 0.22 -8.19 -37.01
C ALA A 36 0.96 -7.11 -37.80
N SER A 37 1.72 -6.25 -37.12
CA SER A 37 2.44 -5.15 -37.74
C SER A 37 3.86 -5.51 -38.19
N ILE A 38 4.52 -6.51 -37.54
CA ILE A 38 5.93 -6.85 -37.73
C ILE A 38 6.07 -8.37 -37.76
N PRO A 39 5.81 -9.06 -38.90
CA PRO A 39 5.93 -10.52 -38.98
C PRO A 39 7.35 -11.07 -38.68
N GLU A 40 8.38 -10.28 -38.91
CA GLU A 40 9.77 -10.63 -38.58
C GLU A 40 9.97 -10.70 -37.06
N TYR A 41 9.33 -9.83 -36.30
CA TYR A 41 9.35 -9.87 -34.83
C TYR A 41 8.76 -11.16 -34.30
N GLN A 42 7.63 -11.63 -34.88
CA GLN A 42 7.01 -12.89 -34.50
C GLN A 42 7.97 -14.08 -34.71
N ARG A 43 8.62 -14.16 -35.87
CA ARG A 43 9.59 -15.25 -36.18
C ARG A 43 10.76 -15.27 -35.17
N LEU A 44 11.26 -14.09 -34.81
CA LEU A 44 12.32 -13.97 -33.79
C LEU A 44 11.85 -14.40 -32.42
N ASP A 45 10.63 -13.96 -32.03
CA ASP A 45 10.06 -14.28 -30.72
C ASP A 45 9.79 -15.79 -30.56
N GLU A 46 9.26 -16.45 -31.60
CA GLU A 46 9.01 -17.90 -31.65
C GLU A 46 10.31 -18.73 -31.72
N SER A 47 11.40 -18.15 -32.17
CA SER A 47 12.71 -18.85 -32.22
C SER A 47 13.38 -18.96 -30.85
N VAL A 48 13.09 -18.05 -29.90
CA VAL A 48 13.73 -17.99 -28.58
C VAL A 48 13.47 -19.24 -27.73
N PRO A 49 12.23 -19.72 -27.58
CA PRO A 49 11.95 -20.94 -26.80
C PRO A 49 12.64 -22.18 -27.38
N THR A 50 12.69 -22.33 -28.71
CA THR A 50 13.33 -23.45 -29.40
C THR A 50 14.83 -23.46 -29.12
N LYS A 51 15.50 -22.30 -29.27
CA LYS A 51 16.93 -22.15 -28.96
C LYS A 51 17.25 -22.43 -27.50
N ALA A 52 16.40 -21.95 -26.57
CA ALA A 52 16.56 -22.19 -25.14
C ALA A 52 16.42 -23.69 -24.79
N MET A 53 15.49 -24.39 -25.43
CA MET A 53 15.33 -25.85 -25.28
C MET A 53 16.51 -26.63 -25.84
N ASP A 54 17.03 -26.25 -27.00
CA ASP A 54 18.18 -26.89 -27.61
C ASP A 54 19.46 -26.70 -26.76
N ALA A 55 19.60 -25.49 -26.15
CA ALA A 55 20.67 -25.23 -25.19
C ALA A 55 20.59 -26.13 -23.95
N LEU A 56 19.38 -26.29 -23.41
CA LEU A 56 19.16 -27.16 -22.25
C LEU A 56 19.45 -28.61 -22.56
N ARG A 57 19.02 -29.11 -23.73
CA ARG A 57 19.33 -30.47 -24.21
C ARG A 57 20.83 -30.68 -24.38
N ALA A 58 21.55 -29.72 -24.98
CA ALA A 58 23.01 -29.79 -25.14
C ALA A 58 23.73 -29.88 -23.78
N ARG A 59 23.29 -29.14 -22.78
CA ARG A 59 23.83 -29.22 -21.39
C ARG A 59 23.61 -30.60 -20.77
N LEU A 60 22.43 -31.17 -20.95
CA LEU A 60 22.06 -32.46 -20.36
C LEU A 60 22.80 -33.63 -21.06
N SER A 61 23.20 -33.46 -22.33
CA SER A 61 23.95 -34.48 -23.11
C SER A 61 25.48 -34.36 -23.03
N GLY A 62 26.01 -33.48 -22.16
CA GLY A 62 27.47 -33.30 -21.99
C GLY A 62 28.15 -32.59 -23.16
N GLY A 63 27.40 -31.96 -24.05
CA GLY A 63 27.91 -31.16 -25.17
C GLY A 63 28.50 -29.83 -24.72
N SER A 64 29.44 -29.30 -25.52
CA SER A 64 30.03 -27.98 -25.32
C SER A 64 28.93 -26.91 -25.28
N GLU A 65 29.01 -26.01 -24.31
CA GLU A 65 28.13 -24.86 -24.16
C GLU A 65 28.29 -23.95 -25.39
N LYS A 66 27.49 -24.19 -26.45
CA LYS A 66 27.33 -23.18 -27.50
C LYS A 66 26.82 -21.92 -26.83
N ASP A 67 27.35 -20.78 -27.20
CA ASP A 67 27.04 -19.48 -26.65
C ASP A 67 25.57 -19.04 -26.95
N CYS A 68 24.63 -19.83 -26.41
CA CYS A 68 23.19 -19.57 -26.55
C CYS A 68 22.79 -18.28 -25.90
N ARG A 69 23.56 -17.77 -24.91
CA ARG A 69 23.31 -16.49 -24.30
C ARG A 69 23.61 -15.35 -25.28
N GLY A 70 24.70 -15.47 -26.05
CA GLY A 70 25.03 -14.52 -27.11
C GLY A 70 23.94 -14.45 -28.17
N GLU A 71 23.50 -15.60 -28.68
CA GLU A 71 22.42 -15.67 -29.67
C GLU A 71 21.10 -15.09 -29.19
N ILE A 72 20.69 -15.38 -27.96
CA ILE A 72 19.46 -14.82 -27.35
C ILE A 72 19.61 -13.31 -27.16
N SER A 73 20.79 -12.83 -26.78
CA SER A 73 21.08 -11.42 -26.64
C SER A 73 20.97 -10.66 -27.98
N GLU A 74 21.52 -11.25 -29.06
CA GLU A 74 21.39 -10.70 -30.40
C GLU A 74 19.94 -10.65 -30.89
N ILE A 75 19.16 -11.72 -30.65
CA ILE A 75 17.73 -11.74 -30.96
C ILE A 75 17.00 -10.63 -30.18
N SER A 76 17.32 -10.45 -28.92
CA SER A 76 16.74 -9.40 -28.09
C SER A 76 17.07 -7.99 -28.58
N ALA A 77 18.30 -7.78 -29.06
CA ALA A 77 18.72 -6.52 -29.67
C ALA A 77 17.99 -6.24 -31.00
N LYS A 78 17.87 -7.27 -31.87
CA LYS A 78 17.09 -7.16 -33.12
C LYS A 78 15.62 -6.85 -32.85
N LYS A 79 15.00 -7.51 -31.91
CA LYS A 79 13.61 -7.26 -31.50
C LYS A 79 13.40 -5.81 -31.06
N ARG A 80 14.29 -5.25 -30.24
CA ARG A 80 14.22 -3.84 -29.82
C ARG A 80 14.38 -2.88 -31.01
N SER A 81 15.31 -3.18 -31.91
CA SER A 81 15.50 -2.40 -33.13
C SER A 81 14.25 -2.37 -34.02
N LEU A 82 13.62 -3.55 -34.21
CA LEU A 82 12.37 -3.65 -34.98
C LEU A 82 11.22 -2.85 -34.34
N LEU A 83 11.08 -2.88 -33.03
CA LEU A 83 10.07 -2.07 -32.34
C LEU A 83 10.31 -0.59 -32.62
N ARG A 84 11.53 -0.08 -32.47
CA ARG A 84 11.85 1.33 -32.75
C ARG A 84 11.58 1.72 -34.21
N MET A 85 11.97 0.88 -35.15
CA MET A 85 11.77 1.14 -36.59
C MET A 85 10.30 1.26 -36.97
N HIS A 86 9.42 0.56 -36.24
CA HIS A 86 7.96 0.58 -36.45
C HIS A 86 7.22 1.53 -35.51
N GLY A 87 7.92 2.41 -34.78
CA GLY A 87 7.33 3.43 -33.92
C GLY A 87 6.79 2.93 -32.58
N PHE A 88 7.17 1.72 -32.16
CA PHE A 88 6.84 1.20 -30.82
C PHE A 88 7.98 1.50 -29.83
N PRO A 89 7.66 1.79 -28.55
CA PRO A 89 8.67 1.82 -27.49
C PRO A 89 9.41 0.48 -27.36
N GLU A 90 10.68 0.52 -26.97
CA GLU A 90 11.47 -0.70 -26.78
C GLU A 90 10.92 -1.63 -25.68
N ASP A 91 10.29 -1.01 -24.67
CA ASP A 91 9.66 -1.64 -23.52
C ASP A 91 8.14 -1.90 -23.71
N TYR A 92 7.64 -1.80 -24.95
CA TYR A 92 6.19 -1.88 -25.23
C TYR A 92 5.51 -3.13 -24.65
N LEU A 93 6.21 -4.23 -24.52
CA LEU A 93 5.71 -5.48 -23.90
C LEU A 93 5.94 -5.54 -22.38
N GLU A 94 6.65 -4.57 -21.82
CA GLU A 94 6.91 -4.51 -20.38
C GLU A 94 5.78 -3.78 -19.66
N VAL A 95 4.64 -4.46 -19.48
CA VAL A 95 3.54 -3.90 -18.69
C VAL A 95 3.93 -3.91 -17.21
N PRO A 96 3.96 -2.75 -16.53
CA PRO A 96 4.40 -2.69 -15.14
C PRO A 96 3.48 -3.46 -14.21
N PHE A 97 4.03 -3.97 -13.11
CA PHE A 97 3.27 -4.54 -12.01
C PHE A 97 2.60 -3.42 -11.22
N THR A 98 1.41 -3.68 -10.67
CA THR A 98 0.74 -2.75 -9.75
C THR A 98 1.58 -2.55 -8.48
N CYS A 99 2.19 -3.64 -7.98
CA CYS A 99 3.17 -3.57 -6.91
C CYS A 99 4.52 -4.11 -7.41
N PRO A 100 5.54 -3.26 -7.61
CA PRO A 100 6.84 -3.69 -8.09
C PRO A 100 7.58 -4.58 -7.08
N LEU A 101 7.33 -4.45 -5.77
CA LEU A 101 8.01 -5.21 -4.72
C LEU A 101 7.65 -6.70 -4.76
N CYS A 102 6.36 -7.03 -4.75
CA CYS A 102 5.90 -8.42 -4.76
C CYS A 102 5.50 -8.91 -6.16
N ARG A 103 5.55 -8.06 -7.18
CA ARG A 103 5.09 -8.36 -8.55
C ARG A 103 3.67 -8.93 -8.56
N ASP A 104 2.79 -8.29 -7.80
CA ASP A 104 1.37 -8.65 -7.64
C ASP A 104 1.14 -10.09 -7.12
N THR A 105 2.06 -10.64 -6.33
CA THR A 105 1.88 -11.92 -5.62
C THR A 105 1.29 -11.73 -4.22
N GLY A 106 1.45 -10.55 -3.63
CA GLY A 106 1.10 -10.26 -2.24
C GLY A 106 2.18 -10.65 -1.23
N TYR A 107 3.25 -11.35 -1.65
CA TYR A 107 4.30 -11.87 -0.78
C TYR A 107 5.69 -11.57 -1.31
N VAL A 108 6.65 -11.36 -0.40
CA VAL A 108 8.08 -11.20 -0.67
C VAL A 108 8.83 -12.09 0.31
N ASN A 109 9.65 -13.02 -0.18
CA ASN A 109 10.42 -13.97 0.64
C ASN A 109 9.59 -14.76 1.68
N GLY A 110 8.34 -15.08 1.34
CA GLY A 110 7.42 -15.80 2.25
C GLY A 110 6.66 -14.90 3.23
N GLU A 111 6.99 -13.63 3.33
CA GLU A 111 6.29 -12.66 4.18
C GLU A 111 5.26 -11.83 3.39
N LYS A 112 4.21 -11.39 4.09
CA LYS A 112 3.20 -10.50 3.50
C LYS A 112 3.84 -9.20 3.04
N CYS A 113 3.69 -8.87 1.77
CA CYS A 113 4.14 -7.60 1.20
C CYS A 113 3.38 -6.42 1.83
N VAL A 114 4.01 -5.25 1.85
CA VAL A 114 3.39 -4.01 2.30
C VAL A 114 2.04 -3.75 1.63
N CYS A 115 1.92 -4.02 0.32
CA CYS A 115 0.66 -3.87 -0.39
C CYS A 115 -0.43 -4.84 0.11
N PHE A 116 -0.05 -6.07 0.56
CA PHE A 116 -0.96 -7.01 1.17
C PHE A 116 -1.42 -6.51 2.55
N LYS A 117 -0.49 -6.06 3.38
CA LYS A 117 -0.81 -5.49 4.71
C LYS A 117 -1.76 -4.31 4.61
N LYS A 118 -1.62 -3.43 3.59
CA LYS A 118 -2.56 -2.34 3.32
C LYS A 118 -3.97 -2.83 3.02
N GLU A 119 -4.11 -3.85 2.18
CA GLU A 119 -5.42 -4.44 1.86
C GLU A 119 -6.04 -5.16 3.07
N GLU A 120 -5.22 -5.79 3.90
CA GLU A 120 -5.62 -6.44 5.14
C GLU A 120 -6.21 -5.42 6.12
N VAL A 121 -5.49 -4.34 6.40
CA VAL A 121 -5.95 -3.24 7.26
C VAL A 121 -7.25 -2.64 6.72
N ARG A 122 -7.35 -2.44 5.42
CA ARG A 122 -8.56 -1.90 4.78
C ARG A 122 -9.80 -2.78 5.00
N LEU A 123 -9.64 -4.11 4.90
CA LEU A 123 -10.76 -5.04 5.09
C LEU A 123 -11.15 -5.24 6.56
N LEU A 124 -10.17 -5.18 7.46
CA LEU A 124 -10.43 -5.40 8.88
C LEU A 124 -11.14 -4.21 9.54
N TYR A 125 -10.90 -2.99 9.06
CA TYR A 125 -11.30 -1.79 9.80
C TYR A 125 -12.23 -0.85 9.01
N ASP A 126 -12.76 -1.29 7.86
CA ASP A 126 -13.68 -0.51 7.01
C ASP A 126 -13.26 0.97 6.86
N GLN A 127 -11.98 1.16 6.51
CA GLN A 127 -11.38 2.49 6.35
C GLN A 127 -11.79 3.18 5.03
N SER A 128 -13.00 2.89 4.55
CA SER A 128 -13.56 3.50 3.33
C SER A 128 -13.52 5.03 3.38
N ASN A 129 -13.76 5.61 4.57
CA ASN A 129 -13.70 7.06 4.75
C ASN A 129 -12.29 7.62 4.58
N VAL A 130 -11.25 6.92 5.05
CA VAL A 130 -9.85 7.35 4.87
C VAL A 130 -9.41 7.21 3.41
N GLU A 131 -9.83 6.15 2.73
CA GLU A 131 -9.51 5.96 1.30
C GLU A 131 -10.17 7.03 0.41
N ILE A 132 -11.41 7.41 0.70
CA ILE A 132 -12.12 8.48 -0.02
C ILE A 132 -11.45 9.83 0.27
N LEU A 133 -11.16 10.13 1.52
CA LEU A 133 -10.51 11.37 1.92
C LEU A 133 -9.06 11.43 1.44
N SER A 134 -8.31 10.32 1.43
CA SER A 134 -6.91 10.29 0.97
C SER A 134 -6.73 10.50 -0.53
N ARG A 135 -7.78 10.27 -1.34
CA ARG A 135 -7.75 10.60 -2.78
C ARG A 135 -7.79 12.11 -3.04
N THR A 136 -8.37 12.86 -2.12
CA THR A 136 -8.53 14.32 -2.22
C THR A 136 -7.65 15.09 -1.25
N ALA A 137 -7.30 14.49 -0.11
CA ALA A 137 -6.51 15.08 0.95
C ALA A 137 -5.02 14.73 0.76
N CYS A 138 -4.30 15.60 0.12
CA CYS A 138 -2.85 15.58 0.02
C CYS A 138 -2.27 16.92 0.47
N PHE A 139 -1.00 16.92 0.87
CA PHE A 139 -0.33 18.16 1.33
C PHE A 139 -0.27 19.23 0.23
N GLU A 140 -0.33 18.81 -1.02
CA GLU A 140 -0.32 19.66 -2.21
C GLU A 140 -1.66 20.41 -2.38
N ASN A 141 -2.77 19.82 -1.89
CA ASN A 141 -4.11 20.42 -1.97
C ASN A 141 -4.46 21.30 -0.74
N LEU A 142 -3.52 21.48 0.19
CA LEU A 142 -3.70 22.37 1.33
C LEU A 142 -3.62 23.83 0.87
N SER A 143 -4.77 24.52 0.79
CA SER A 143 -4.83 25.94 0.46
C SER A 143 -4.69 26.81 1.72
N GLU A 144 -3.92 27.88 1.60
CA GLU A 144 -3.78 28.89 2.65
C GLU A 144 -4.86 29.99 2.55
N GLU A 145 -5.64 30.01 1.48
CA GLU A 145 -6.64 31.05 1.18
C GLU A 145 -7.76 31.20 2.23
N PHE A 146 -8.00 30.10 2.99
CA PHE A 146 -9.02 30.08 4.03
C PHE A 146 -8.56 30.66 5.37
N TYR A 147 -7.30 31.07 5.50
CA TYR A 147 -6.70 31.51 6.75
C TYR A 147 -6.14 32.92 6.63
N THR A 148 -6.30 33.74 7.65
CA THR A 148 -5.76 35.10 7.74
C THR A 148 -5.13 35.36 9.10
N GLY A 149 -4.15 36.28 9.17
CA GLY A 149 -3.52 36.69 10.43
C GLY A 149 -2.95 35.54 11.22
N GLU A 150 -3.20 35.51 12.52
CA GLU A 150 -2.69 34.49 13.44
C GLU A 150 -3.14 33.06 13.07
N ALA A 151 -4.34 32.91 12.50
CA ALA A 151 -4.83 31.60 12.04
C ALA A 151 -3.97 31.03 10.90
N LEU A 152 -3.47 31.89 9.99
CA LEU A 152 -2.56 31.48 8.93
C LEU A 152 -1.20 31.02 9.50
N ASP A 153 -0.67 31.75 10.48
CA ASP A 153 0.60 31.36 11.09
C ASP A 153 0.48 30.05 11.88
N ASN A 154 -0.65 29.83 12.55
CA ASN A 154 -0.95 28.57 13.23
C ASN A 154 -1.07 27.42 12.25
N PHE A 155 -1.77 27.63 11.12
CA PHE A 155 -1.89 26.64 10.07
C PHE A 155 -0.52 26.27 9.46
N ARG A 156 0.31 27.25 9.13
CA ARG A 156 1.68 27.02 8.61
C ARG A 156 2.54 26.26 9.60
N ARG A 157 2.44 26.56 10.90
CA ARG A 157 3.15 25.80 11.96
C ARG A 157 2.67 24.36 12.04
N ALA A 158 1.36 24.14 12.01
CA ALA A 158 0.78 22.78 12.04
C ALA A 158 1.18 21.96 10.80
N ARG A 159 1.09 22.56 9.59
CA ARG A 159 1.55 21.93 8.34
C ARG A 159 3.03 21.57 8.39
N ALA A 160 3.89 22.48 8.85
CA ALA A 160 5.32 22.23 8.97
C ALA A 160 5.62 21.12 10.00
N ALA A 161 4.88 21.06 11.11
CA ALA A 161 5.01 19.99 12.11
C ALA A 161 4.60 18.63 11.52
N ALA A 162 3.49 18.56 10.77
CA ALA A 162 3.02 17.37 10.09
C ALA A 162 4.04 16.85 9.05
N LEU A 163 4.60 17.75 8.23
CA LEU A 163 5.63 17.37 7.25
C LEU A 163 6.92 16.85 7.91
N ARG A 164 7.36 17.48 9.01
CA ARG A 164 8.51 16.97 9.80
C ARG A 164 8.20 15.61 10.40
N PHE A 165 7.00 15.41 10.93
CA PHE A 165 6.58 14.12 11.46
C PHE A 165 6.65 13.03 10.41
N VAL A 166 6.06 13.24 9.23
CA VAL A 166 6.09 12.28 8.13
C VAL A 166 7.53 11.99 7.68
N SER A 167 8.36 13.01 7.54
CA SER A 167 9.75 12.84 7.09
C SER A 167 10.63 12.08 8.09
N ALA A 168 10.33 12.16 9.37
CA ALA A 168 11.06 11.46 10.46
C ALA A 168 10.41 10.12 10.85
N PHE A 169 9.23 9.78 10.29
CA PHE A 169 8.47 8.61 10.66
C PHE A 169 9.27 7.32 10.48
N GLY A 170 9.19 6.43 11.47
CA GLY A 170 9.94 5.18 11.51
C GLY A 170 11.41 5.31 11.93
N ARG A 171 11.93 6.55 12.09
CA ARG A 171 13.28 6.82 12.62
C ARG A 171 13.25 7.45 14.01
N GLU A 172 12.24 8.25 14.28
CA GLU A 172 12.04 8.93 15.56
C GLU A 172 10.63 8.63 16.08
N PHE A 173 10.55 8.32 17.37
CA PHE A 173 9.26 8.20 18.05
C PHE A 173 8.77 9.59 18.43
N ARG A 174 7.65 10.03 17.84
CA ARG A 174 6.97 11.28 18.14
C ARG A 174 5.47 11.10 17.99
N ASN A 175 4.70 11.85 18.76
CA ASN A 175 3.27 11.99 18.60
C ASN A 175 2.92 13.40 18.11
N LEU A 176 1.81 13.54 17.39
CA LEU A 176 1.21 14.81 17.02
C LEU A 176 -0.09 15.01 17.77
N TYR A 177 -0.32 16.23 18.23
CA TYR A 177 -1.60 16.63 18.80
C TYR A 177 -2.06 17.92 18.13
N PHE A 178 -3.14 17.80 17.33
CA PHE A 178 -3.78 18.93 16.67
C PHE A 178 -4.96 19.40 17.52
N TYR A 179 -4.95 20.66 17.92
CA TYR A 179 -6.04 21.28 18.69
C TYR A 179 -6.44 22.62 18.09
N GLY A 180 -7.67 23.06 18.34
CA GLY A 180 -8.22 24.32 17.86
C GLY A 180 -9.70 24.19 17.49
N PRO A 181 -10.35 25.30 17.08
CA PRO A 181 -11.77 25.34 16.73
C PRO A 181 -12.16 24.36 15.62
N VAL A 182 -13.46 24.07 15.52
CA VAL A 182 -14.03 23.29 14.42
C VAL A 182 -13.80 24.01 13.09
N GLY A 183 -13.58 23.25 12.02
CA GLY A 183 -13.38 23.82 10.67
C GLY A 183 -11.95 24.31 10.36
N THR A 184 -10.99 24.19 11.29
CA THR A 184 -9.59 24.62 11.07
C THR A 184 -8.70 23.63 10.35
N GLY A 185 -9.26 22.61 9.69
CA GLY A 185 -8.50 21.66 8.84
C GLY A 185 -7.74 20.56 9.58
N LYS A 186 -7.99 20.34 10.90
CA LYS A 186 -7.31 19.29 11.69
C LYS A 186 -7.46 17.91 11.08
N SER A 187 -8.68 17.45 10.81
CA SER A 187 -8.96 16.15 10.22
C SER A 187 -8.35 16.00 8.82
N PHE A 188 -8.42 17.09 8.01
CA PHE A 188 -7.78 17.07 6.69
C PHE A 188 -6.25 16.88 6.80
N LEU A 189 -5.59 17.57 7.72
CA LEU A 189 -4.17 17.46 7.96
C LEU A 189 -3.80 16.06 8.49
N SER A 190 -4.63 15.49 9.38
CA SER A 190 -4.46 14.11 9.88
C SER A 190 -4.56 13.08 8.75
N VAL A 191 -5.49 13.26 7.81
CA VAL A 191 -5.62 12.39 6.63
C VAL A 191 -4.41 12.55 5.68
N CYS A 192 -3.88 13.75 5.49
CA CYS A 192 -2.65 13.95 4.71
C CYS A 192 -1.47 13.20 5.33
N VAL A 193 -1.33 13.24 6.66
CA VAL A 193 -0.30 12.46 7.39
C VAL A 193 -0.54 10.96 7.19
N ALA A 194 -1.77 10.47 7.38
CA ALA A 194 -2.12 9.08 7.17
C ALA A 194 -1.74 8.58 5.76
N ALA A 195 -2.10 9.35 4.73
CA ALA A 195 -1.81 9.02 3.33
C ALA A 195 -0.30 8.86 3.09
N LYS A 196 0.51 9.82 3.55
CA LYS A 196 1.97 9.77 3.36
C LYS A 196 2.64 8.64 4.14
N VAL A 197 2.18 8.35 5.35
CA VAL A 197 2.68 7.22 6.15
C VAL A 197 2.30 5.89 5.51
N LEU A 198 1.07 5.77 4.97
CA LEU A 198 0.63 4.61 4.18
C LEU A 198 1.45 4.44 2.90
N GLU A 199 1.73 5.53 2.16
CA GLU A 199 2.59 5.51 0.96
C GLU A 199 3.99 5.00 1.27
N ALA A 200 4.54 5.38 2.44
CA ALA A 200 5.84 4.91 2.91
C ALA A 200 5.84 3.44 3.36
N GLY A 201 4.68 2.78 3.41
CA GLY A 201 4.58 1.35 3.68
C GLY A 201 4.26 0.96 5.11
N TYR A 202 3.98 1.93 5.96
CA TYR A 202 3.61 1.67 7.36
C TYR A 202 2.12 1.36 7.51
N SER A 203 1.78 0.66 8.59
CA SER A 203 0.39 0.39 8.96
C SER A 203 -0.23 1.61 9.66
N VAL A 204 -1.42 2.01 9.21
CA VAL A 204 -2.15 3.15 9.79
C VAL A 204 -3.55 2.71 10.16
N LEU A 205 -3.98 3.00 11.37
CA LEU A 205 -5.36 2.92 11.82
C LEU A 205 -5.90 4.33 12.06
N TYR A 206 -7.10 4.61 11.53
CA TYR A 206 -7.76 5.90 11.67
C TYR A 206 -9.18 5.69 12.19
N PHE A 207 -9.49 6.28 13.34
CA PHE A 207 -10.81 6.22 13.95
C PHE A 207 -11.27 7.61 14.40
N SER A 208 -12.58 7.87 14.36
CA SER A 208 -13.12 8.86 15.26
C SER A 208 -13.10 8.34 16.70
N ALA A 209 -12.90 9.22 17.68
CA ALA A 209 -12.90 8.82 19.09
C ALA A 209 -14.17 8.06 19.44
N ALA A 210 -15.35 8.59 19.05
CA ALA A 210 -16.63 7.94 19.29
C ALA A 210 -16.65 6.50 18.75
N SER A 211 -16.31 6.27 17.47
CA SER A 211 -16.38 4.93 16.86
C SER A 211 -15.39 3.94 17.47
N MET A 212 -14.19 4.41 17.86
CA MET A 212 -13.19 3.57 18.50
C MET A 212 -13.64 3.08 19.87
N PHE A 213 -14.14 4.01 20.71
CA PHE A 213 -14.55 3.66 22.07
C PHE A 213 -15.88 2.91 22.13
N ASP A 214 -16.81 3.17 21.21
CA ASP A 214 -18.03 2.37 21.06
C ASP A 214 -17.69 0.93 20.70
N ARG A 215 -16.76 0.71 19.79
CA ARG A 215 -16.29 -0.63 19.42
C ARG A 215 -15.57 -1.31 20.59
N LEU A 216 -14.65 -0.63 21.27
CA LEU A 216 -13.98 -1.16 22.45
C LEU A 216 -14.97 -1.56 23.52
N SER A 217 -15.98 -0.73 23.80
CA SER A 217 -17.02 -0.99 24.79
C SER A 217 -17.88 -2.19 24.38
N SER A 218 -18.37 -2.24 23.15
CA SER A 218 -19.21 -3.35 22.68
C SER A 218 -18.48 -4.69 22.75
N LEU A 219 -17.21 -4.75 22.41
CA LEU A 219 -16.38 -5.94 22.48
C LEU A 219 -16.03 -6.34 23.93
N CYS A 220 -15.84 -5.36 24.83
CA CYS A 220 -15.46 -5.58 26.20
C CYS A 220 -16.60 -6.22 27.04
N TYR A 221 -17.85 -5.86 26.76
CA TYR A 221 -19.01 -6.33 27.54
C TYR A 221 -19.58 -7.66 27.07
N ASP A 222 -19.23 -8.17 25.89
CA ASP A 222 -19.64 -9.52 25.43
C ASP A 222 -18.51 -10.53 25.63
N TYR A 223 -18.70 -11.43 26.60
CA TYR A 223 -17.75 -12.49 26.89
C TYR A 223 -17.42 -13.38 25.67
N ARG A 224 -18.37 -13.54 24.74
CA ARG A 224 -18.21 -14.32 23.52
C ARG A 224 -17.23 -13.68 22.54
N LEU A 225 -17.05 -12.37 22.63
CA LEU A 225 -16.20 -11.58 21.75
C LEU A 225 -14.81 -11.29 22.35
N ARG A 226 -14.42 -12.02 23.40
CA ARG A 226 -13.15 -11.80 24.11
C ARG A 226 -11.92 -11.90 23.22
N GLU A 227 -11.92 -12.82 22.26
CA GLU A 227 -10.81 -12.95 21.30
C GLU A 227 -10.78 -11.77 20.31
N GLU A 228 -11.94 -11.28 19.88
CA GLU A 228 -12.03 -10.09 19.04
C GLU A 228 -11.57 -8.83 19.79
N TYR A 229 -11.97 -8.70 21.07
CA TYR A 229 -11.50 -7.61 21.92
C TYR A 229 -9.99 -7.59 22.02
N ARG A 230 -9.36 -8.74 22.33
CA ARG A 230 -7.90 -8.86 22.41
C ARG A 230 -7.23 -8.53 21.09
N SER A 231 -7.76 -9.05 19.99
CA SER A 231 -7.22 -8.81 18.67
C SER A 231 -7.31 -7.33 18.30
N PHE A 232 -8.47 -6.69 18.49
CA PHE A 232 -8.67 -5.27 18.21
C PHE A 232 -7.76 -4.39 19.07
N THR A 233 -7.65 -4.69 20.37
CA THR A 233 -6.76 -3.97 21.30
C THR A 233 -5.30 -4.11 20.87
N GLU A 234 -4.85 -5.32 20.50
CA GLU A 234 -3.49 -5.54 20.03
C GLU A 234 -3.21 -4.78 18.72
N ASP A 235 -4.19 -4.68 17.82
CA ASP A 235 -4.02 -3.90 16.58
C ASP A 235 -3.91 -2.40 16.86
N LEU A 236 -4.70 -1.86 17.80
CA LEU A 236 -4.55 -0.49 18.25
C LEU A 236 -3.16 -0.21 18.84
N HIS A 237 -2.58 -1.18 19.56
CA HIS A 237 -1.27 -1.05 20.20
C HIS A 237 -0.10 -1.26 19.24
N SER A 238 -0.25 -2.10 18.20
CA SER A 238 0.84 -2.56 17.35
C SER A 238 0.95 -1.85 16.00
N CYS A 239 -0.12 -1.21 15.51
CA CYS A 239 -0.05 -0.45 14.26
C CYS A 239 1.00 0.66 14.35
N ASP A 240 1.63 1.00 13.22
CA ASP A 240 2.73 1.98 13.22
C ASP A 240 2.23 3.39 13.53
N LEU A 241 1.05 3.76 13.01
CA LEU A 241 0.38 5.03 13.28
C LEU A 241 -1.08 4.78 13.66
N LEU A 242 -1.50 5.29 14.81
CA LEU A 242 -2.89 5.39 15.21
C LEU A 242 -3.34 6.85 15.17
N ILE A 243 -4.41 7.13 14.46
CA ILE A 243 -5.04 8.45 14.44
C ILE A 243 -6.40 8.34 15.13
N ILE A 244 -6.58 9.14 16.17
CA ILE A 244 -7.85 9.29 16.88
C ILE A 244 -8.34 10.72 16.60
N ASP A 245 -9.32 10.82 15.71
CA ASP A 245 -9.90 12.11 15.32
C ASP A 245 -11.13 12.46 16.18
N ASP A 246 -11.45 13.76 16.24
CA ASP A 246 -12.58 14.30 17.00
C ASP A 246 -12.60 13.85 18.48
N LEU A 247 -11.43 13.85 19.11
CA LEU A 247 -11.29 13.53 20.53
C LEU A 247 -12.09 14.52 21.38
N GLY A 248 -12.96 14.01 22.26
CA GLY A 248 -13.91 14.77 23.06
C GLY A 248 -15.36 14.69 22.54
N THR A 249 -15.62 13.95 21.43
CA THR A 249 -16.98 13.66 20.95
C THR A 249 -17.55 12.36 21.52
N GLU A 250 -16.70 11.55 22.14
CA GLU A 250 -17.09 10.33 22.85
C GLU A 250 -17.88 10.65 24.13
N LEU A 251 -18.74 9.71 24.54
CA LEU A 251 -19.45 9.85 25.82
C LEU A 251 -18.44 9.82 26.99
N PRO A 252 -18.35 10.89 27.78
CA PRO A 252 -17.39 10.93 28.88
C PRO A 252 -17.68 9.83 29.90
N SER A 253 -16.72 8.92 30.08
CA SER A 253 -16.80 7.88 31.12
C SER A 253 -15.41 7.57 31.67
N GLN A 254 -15.36 7.07 32.91
CA GLN A 254 -14.11 6.59 33.49
C GLN A 254 -13.49 5.45 32.67
N THR A 255 -14.33 4.60 32.08
CA THR A 255 -13.90 3.50 31.21
C THR A 255 -13.18 4.02 29.96
N VAL A 256 -13.78 5.00 29.27
CA VAL A 256 -13.19 5.61 28.06
C VAL A 256 -11.85 6.26 28.40
N SER A 257 -11.79 7.02 29.48
CA SER A 257 -10.55 7.67 29.92
C SER A 257 -9.45 6.64 30.25
N ALA A 258 -9.80 5.54 30.91
CA ALA A 258 -8.88 4.45 31.23
C ALA A 258 -8.41 3.72 29.96
N GLN A 259 -9.31 3.45 29.02
CA GLN A 259 -8.97 2.82 27.73
C GLN A 259 -8.02 3.71 26.89
N LEU A 260 -8.29 5.02 26.81
CA LEU A 260 -7.43 5.98 26.12
C LEU A 260 -6.05 6.02 26.77
N PHE A 261 -5.99 6.15 28.09
CA PHE A 261 -4.74 6.17 28.84
C PHE A 261 -3.91 4.89 28.61
N THR A 262 -4.55 3.72 28.70
CA THR A 262 -3.91 2.43 28.45
C THR A 262 -3.39 2.36 27.02
N CYS A 263 -4.20 2.76 26.04
CA CYS A 263 -3.81 2.75 24.63
C CYS A 263 -2.57 3.63 24.39
N ILE A 264 -2.56 4.86 24.89
CA ILE A 264 -1.43 5.79 24.73
C ILE A 264 -0.16 5.23 25.40
N ASN A 265 -0.27 4.69 26.61
CA ASN A 265 0.88 4.14 27.35
C ASN A 265 1.46 2.89 26.66
N GLU A 266 0.62 1.96 26.25
CA GLU A 266 1.07 0.76 25.53
C GLU A 266 1.77 1.12 24.21
N ARG A 267 1.26 2.10 23.49
CA ARG A 267 1.90 2.58 22.26
C ARG A 267 3.22 3.28 22.55
N ALA A 268 3.29 4.08 23.60
CA ALA A 268 4.53 4.75 24.01
C ALA A 268 5.63 3.73 24.39
N LEU A 269 5.29 2.69 25.15
CA LEU A 269 6.20 1.60 25.50
C LEU A 269 6.71 0.85 24.26
N ARG A 270 5.89 0.72 23.22
CA ARG A 270 6.25 0.09 21.94
C ARG A 270 6.87 1.05 20.93
N GLN A 271 7.07 2.30 21.30
CA GLN A 271 7.53 3.38 20.41
C GLN A 271 6.70 3.50 19.11
N LYS A 272 5.36 3.40 19.24
CA LYS A 272 4.39 3.54 18.15
C LYS A 272 3.64 4.86 18.28
N ALA A 273 3.57 5.61 17.15
CA ALA A 273 2.92 6.93 17.09
C ALA A 273 1.40 6.84 16.87
#